data_95242daac592eb63bfbb25bf6baabb56
#
_entry.id   95242daac592eb63bfbb25bf6baabb56
#
_cell.length_a   1.000
_cell.length_b   1.000
_cell.length_c   1.000
_cell.angle_alpha   90.00
_cell.angle_beta   90.00
_cell.angle_gamma   90.00
#
_symmetry.space_group_name_H-M   'P 1'
#
loop_
_entity.id
_entity.type
_entity.pdbx_description
1 polymer ?
#
loop_
_entity_poly.entity_id
_entity_poly.type
_entity_poly.pdbx_seq_one_letter_code
_entity_poly.pdbx_strand_id
1 'polypeptide(L)'
;MSGAAAIAVGGKLGFAKTYAEPQQTATTAAADLAFINGRIHTMDSNNRIVSQALIRNGRFAAVGDNILGQAANVKRVNLMGKTVIPGIIDAHNHIVLVGNRPGWHTPLEHVFTIADAIAQLKSRSAEVPRGEFITTIGPISAMQFVERRLPNLSELDAVDRPVYIQAAQGGTRMNSAGKAWLEARGVMVGADGAITGPALGLALQTLRKELLTPDTRKRTALGALQYYSRLGITTHRDCGAFQADDPAPGIASENTYTMHNPFLALHREEKLPARMRIDFLHQDPPTANPSLPTLSQRLRNSFPFFGDDWMRTGGIGEFTGGGVEGLRAIAKAGWRGEDHALNLAGVTNLIKDRETVNAEIPITQLRWIISHIPEFPVELANRANALGIGVLVGWGPLRTGMNVGPPYRMLMGHAIKKGYHSDGGDITVINPWLNFYTIITGQNLAGQPILGEQNLTRQETLWLATAANKWFIWENDIGSIEVGNHGDLVVLDRDYFSVPDEDLKRMRSLVTIVGGKVVHNDGIV
;
A
#
# COMPACT_ATOMS: atom_id res chain seq x y z
N MET A 1 -38.99 -30.25 -12.18
CA MET A 1 -37.93 -30.48 -13.16
C MET A 1 -37.76 -29.19 -13.97
N SER A 2 -36.83 -28.40 -13.64
CA SER A 2 -36.35 -27.26 -14.47
C SER A 2 -34.87 -27.11 -14.20
N GLY A 3 -34.08 -27.57 -15.15
CA GLY A 3 -32.61 -27.55 -15.05
C GLY A 3 -32.09 -26.14 -15.21
N ALA A 4 -31.30 -25.69 -14.25
CA ALA A 4 -30.45 -24.50 -14.37
C ALA A 4 -29.18 -24.87 -15.12
N ALA A 5 -29.05 -24.39 -16.34
CA ALA A 5 -27.82 -24.52 -17.12
C ALA A 5 -26.76 -23.61 -16.53
N ALA A 6 -25.73 -24.19 -15.95
CA ALA A 6 -24.50 -23.48 -15.57
C ALA A 6 -23.73 -23.12 -16.86
N ILE A 7 -23.71 -21.86 -17.22
CA ILE A 7 -22.82 -21.35 -18.27
C ILE A 7 -21.42 -21.27 -17.67
N ALA A 8 -20.59 -22.25 -17.98
CA ALA A 8 -19.16 -22.20 -17.72
C ALA A 8 -18.51 -21.22 -18.70
N VAL A 9 -18.33 -19.97 -18.28
CA VAL A 9 -17.49 -19.01 -18.99
C VAL A 9 -16.04 -19.33 -18.66
N GLY A 10 -15.47 -20.30 -19.36
CA GLY A 10 -14.05 -20.66 -19.33
C GLY A 10 -13.20 -19.64 -20.09
N GLY A 11 -13.12 -18.42 -19.59
CA GLY A 11 -12.09 -17.48 -20.00
C GLY A 11 -10.77 -17.88 -19.33
N LYS A 12 -9.85 -18.50 -20.05
CA LYS A 12 -8.46 -18.62 -19.62
C LYS A 12 -7.89 -17.22 -19.43
N LEU A 13 -8.09 -16.64 -18.25
CA LEU A 13 -7.46 -15.40 -17.83
C LEU A 13 -5.97 -15.67 -17.69
N GLY A 14 -5.17 -15.14 -18.61
CA GLY A 14 -3.73 -15.27 -18.67
C GLY A 14 -2.97 -14.62 -17.52
N PHE A 15 -3.25 -15.01 -16.28
CA PHE A 15 -2.38 -14.74 -15.14
C PHE A 15 -1.14 -15.62 -15.11
N ALA A 16 -1.07 -16.67 -15.95
CA ALA A 16 0.05 -17.58 -16.09
C ALA A 16 1.22 -17.02 -16.91
N LYS A 17 1.18 -15.76 -17.36
CA LYS A 17 2.39 -15.12 -17.85
C LYS A 17 3.21 -14.65 -16.66
N THR A 18 3.98 -15.62 -16.18
CA THR A 18 5.29 -15.48 -15.53
C THR A 18 5.38 -14.23 -14.64
N TYR A 19 5.39 -14.45 -13.33
CA TYR A 19 6.18 -13.65 -12.43
C TYR A 19 7.66 -13.94 -12.76
N ALA A 20 8.04 -13.65 -14.00
CA ALA A 20 9.43 -13.52 -14.32
C ALA A 20 10.00 -12.54 -13.30
N GLU A 21 11.16 -12.86 -12.74
CA GLU A 21 11.91 -11.82 -12.04
C GLU A 21 11.76 -10.56 -12.90
N PRO A 22 11.47 -9.39 -12.27
CA PRO A 22 11.48 -8.18 -13.02
C PRO A 22 12.86 -8.16 -13.70
N GLN A 23 12.87 -8.43 -15.00
CA GLN A 23 14.05 -8.08 -15.77
C GLN A 23 14.31 -6.66 -15.37
N GLN A 24 15.53 -6.37 -14.94
CA GLN A 24 15.95 -5.00 -14.63
C GLN A 24 15.62 -4.17 -15.86
N THR A 25 14.38 -3.67 -15.93
CA THR A 25 14.06 -2.57 -16.81
C THR A 25 14.88 -1.46 -16.19
N ALA A 26 16.02 -1.20 -16.81
CA ALA A 26 16.79 -0.01 -16.53
C ALA A 26 15.77 1.11 -16.41
N THR A 27 15.72 1.80 -15.28
CA THR A 27 14.90 2.99 -15.14
C THR A 27 15.36 3.92 -16.25
N THR A 28 14.61 3.93 -17.34
CA THR A 28 14.93 4.80 -18.49
C THR A 28 14.86 6.23 -17.97
N ALA A 29 15.80 7.07 -18.38
CA ALA A 29 15.71 8.50 -18.11
C ALA A 29 14.31 8.99 -18.46
N ALA A 30 13.79 9.98 -17.71
CA ALA A 30 12.46 10.52 -17.94
C ALA A 30 12.31 10.87 -19.43
N ALA A 31 11.39 10.19 -20.12
CA ALA A 31 11.18 10.38 -21.54
C ALA A 31 10.08 11.42 -21.77
N ASP A 32 10.27 12.28 -22.76
CA ASP A 32 9.18 13.10 -23.26
C ASP A 32 8.17 12.21 -23.99
N LEU A 33 6.92 12.19 -23.52
CA LEU A 33 5.86 11.31 -24.00
C LEU A 33 4.57 12.09 -24.27
N ALA A 34 3.97 11.87 -25.43
CA ALA A 34 2.64 12.39 -25.77
C ALA A 34 1.63 11.25 -25.84
N PHE A 35 0.71 11.19 -24.89
CA PHE A 35 -0.41 10.25 -24.86
C PHE A 35 -1.55 10.81 -25.71
N ILE A 36 -2.09 9.99 -26.60
CA ILE A 36 -3.16 10.38 -27.53
C ILE A 36 -4.25 9.32 -27.58
N ASN A 37 -5.46 9.74 -27.99
CA ASN A 37 -6.61 8.85 -28.14
C ASN A 37 -6.95 8.08 -26.87
N GLY A 38 -6.84 8.72 -25.71
CA GLY A 38 -7.20 8.14 -24.42
C GLY A 38 -8.52 8.65 -23.88
N ARG A 39 -8.96 8.04 -22.79
CA ARG A 39 -9.99 8.56 -21.90
C ARG A 39 -9.32 8.94 -20.60
N ILE A 40 -8.78 10.15 -20.56
CA ILE A 40 -7.90 10.61 -19.47
C ILE A 40 -8.73 11.38 -18.45
N HIS A 41 -8.97 10.76 -17.29
CA HIS A 41 -9.63 11.37 -16.13
C HIS A 41 -8.61 12.18 -15.35
N THR A 42 -8.70 13.50 -15.41
CA THR A 42 -7.68 14.39 -14.87
C THR A 42 -7.65 14.46 -13.35
N MET A 43 -8.76 14.18 -12.67
CA MET A 43 -8.94 14.41 -11.21
C MET A 43 -8.60 15.85 -10.79
N ASP A 44 -8.63 16.80 -11.74
CA ASP A 44 -8.54 18.23 -11.44
C ASP A 44 -9.82 18.75 -10.76
N SER A 45 -9.83 20.01 -10.36
CA SER A 45 -10.99 20.63 -9.69
C SER A 45 -12.29 20.57 -10.48
N ASN A 46 -12.21 20.39 -11.81
CA ASN A 46 -13.35 20.32 -12.72
C ASN A 46 -13.68 18.88 -13.16
N ASN A 47 -12.93 17.88 -12.68
CA ASN A 47 -13.07 16.48 -13.08
C ASN A 47 -13.14 16.27 -14.60
N ARG A 48 -12.30 17.00 -15.35
CA ARG A 48 -12.29 16.92 -16.81
C ARG A 48 -11.89 15.53 -17.28
N ILE A 49 -12.46 15.13 -18.42
CA ILE A 49 -12.01 13.97 -19.18
C ILE A 49 -11.49 14.51 -20.51
N VAL A 50 -10.23 14.21 -20.82
CA VAL A 50 -9.55 14.69 -22.03
C VAL A 50 -8.95 13.51 -22.80
N SER A 51 -8.57 13.73 -24.06
CA SER A 51 -8.05 12.67 -24.91
C SER A 51 -6.52 12.64 -25.03
N GLN A 52 -5.83 13.67 -24.54
CA GLN A 52 -4.40 13.82 -24.74
C GLN A 52 -3.70 14.42 -23.50
N ALA A 53 -2.47 13.96 -23.26
CA ALA A 53 -1.57 14.53 -22.26
C ALA A 53 -0.12 14.48 -22.76
N LEU A 54 0.64 15.53 -22.51
CA LEU A 54 2.06 15.66 -22.86
C LEU A 54 2.88 15.74 -21.58
N ILE A 55 3.84 14.83 -21.43
CA ILE A 55 4.86 14.88 -20.38
C ILE A 55 6.17 15.35 -21.00
N ARG A 56 6.81 16.34 -20.37
CA ARG A 56 8.17 16.82 -20.66
C ARG A 56 8.91 17.06 -19.36
N ASN A 57 10.18 16.68 -19.34
CA ASN A 57 11.02 16.83 -18.15
C ASN A 57 10.35 16.32 -16.85
N GLY A 58 9.64 15.20 -16.96
CA GLY A 58 8.97 14.58 -15.81
C GLY A 58 7.67 15.24 -15.35
N ARG A 59 7.16 16.28 -16.07
CA ARG A 59 5.94 17.01 -15.70
C ARG A 59 4.95 17.09 -16.86
N PHE A 60 3.67 17.24 -16.55
CA PHE A 60 2.65 17.52 -17.54
C PHE A 60 2.87 18.92 -18.14
N ALA A 61 3.25 18.96 -19.42
CA ALA A 61 3.49 20.20 -20.16
C ALA A 61 2.21 20.70 -20.87
N ALA A 62 1.31 19.78 -21.27
CA ALA A 62 0.01 20.10 -21.82
C ALA A 62 -1.00 18.98 -21.54
N VAL A 63 -2.28 19.36 -21.33
CA VAL A 63 -3.40 18.45 -21.05
C VAL A 63 -4.66 18.98 -21.73
N GLY A 64 -5.29 18.18 -22.59
CA GLY A 64 -6.49 18.60 -23.34
C GLY A 64 -6.80 17.70 -24.54
N ASP A 65 -7.65 18.18 -25.45
CA ASP A 65 -8.08 17.40 -26.60
C ASP A 65 -7.37 17.79 -27.90
N ASN A 66 -6.62 18.90 -27.91
CA ASN A 66 -5.92 19.40 -29.05
C ASN A 66 -4.54 19.98 -28.71
N ILE A 67 -3.64 19.10 -28.24
CA ILE A 67 -2.29 19.49 -27.80
C ILE A 67 -1.17 19.02 -28.73
N LEU A 68 -1.49 18.35 -29.85
CA LEU A 68 -0.49 17.75 -30.76
C LEU A 68 0.48 18.75 -31.36
N GLY A 69 0.05 20.00 -31.56
CA GLY A 69 0.95 21.08 -32.00
C GLY A 69 2.11 21.36 -31.04
N GLN A 70 1.92 21.05 -29.74
CA GLN A 70 2.94 21.18 -28.70
C GLN A 70 3.81 19.93 -28.57
N ALA A 71 3.45 18.83 -29.22
CA ALA A 71 4.11 17.52 -29.14
C ALA A 71 5.08 17.26 -30.32
N ALA A 72 5.61 18.32 -30.96
CA ALA A 72 6.62 18.16 -32.00
C ALA A 72 7.86 17.44 -31.45
N ASN A 73 8.33 16.42 -32.18
CA ASN A 73 9.52 15.62 -31.84
C ASN A 73 9.43 14.81 -30.55
N VAL A 74 8.20 14.52 -30.05
CA VAL A 74 7.97 13.71 -28.88
C VAL A 74 7.41 12.34 -29.29
N LYS A 75 7.84 11.27 -28.60
CA LYS A 75 7.28 9.93 -28.81
C LYS A 75 5.78 9.93 -28.51
N ARG A 76 4.97 9.52 -29.47
CA ARG A 76 3.52 9.42 -29.34
C ARG A 76 3.12 8.02 -28.92
N VAL A 77 2.30 7.93 -27.89
CA VAL A 77 1.72 6.69 -27.36
C VAL A 77 0.22 6.72 -27.64
N ASN A 78 -0.25 5.85 -28.52
CA ASN A 78 -1.67 5.71 -28.81
C ASN A 78 -2.35 4.84 -27.76
N LEU A 79 -3.25 5.43 -26.99
CA LEU A 79 -3.96 4.78 -25.91
C LEU A 79 -5.16 3.94 -26.38
N MET A 80 -5.58 4.06 -27.65
CA MET A 80 -6.66 3.25 -28.22
C MET A 80 -7.95 3.26 -27.39
N GLY A 81 -8.34 4.41 -26.85
CA GLY A 81 -9.54 4.58 -26.02
C GLY A 81 -9.40 4.09 -24.57
N LYS A 82 -8.23 3.66 -24.14
CA LYS A 82 -8.04 3.17 -22.76
C LYS A 82 -8.24 4.26 -21.73
N THR A 83 -8.73 3.84 -20.56
CA THR A 83 -8.88 4.70 -19.39
C THR A 83 -7.53 5.00 -18.76
N VAL A 84 -7.29 6.28 -18.50
CA VAL A 84 -6.11 6.79 -17.82
C VAL A 84 -6.54 7.57 -16.58
N ILE A 85 -5.82 7.38 -15.51
CA ILE A 85 -6.01 8.06 -14.22
C ILE A 85 -4.68 8.65 -13.74
N PRO A 86 -4.68 9.61 -12.81
CA PRO A 86 -3.46 10.00 -12.10
C PRO A 86 -2.85 8.81 -11.36
N GLY A 87 -1.57 8.89 -11.06
CA GLY A 87 -0.91 7.93 -10.20
C GLY A 87 -1.62 7.80 -8.84
N ILE A 88 -1.85 6.57 -8.39
CA ILE A 88 -2.46 6.30 -7.09
C ILE A 88 -1.44 6.61 -5.98
N ILE A 89 -1.88 7.33 -4.97
CA ILE A 89 -1.12 7.70 -3.78
C ILE A 89 -1.72 6.91 -2.62
N ASP A 90 -0.95 6.04 -2.01
CA ASP A 90 -1.31 5.40 -0.75
C ASP A 90 -0.68 6.19 0.40
N ALA A 91 -1.51 6.95 1.11
CA ALA A 91 -1.03 7.93 2.07
C ALA A 91 -0.74 7.37 3.47
N HIS A 92 -0.92 6.07 3.68
CA HIS A 92 -0.49 5.35 4.87
C HIS A 92 -0.48 3.85 4.58
N ASN A 93 0.69 3.27 4.56
CA ASN A 93 0.92 1.83 4.48
C ASN A 93 2.23 1.46 5.18
N HIS A 94 2.54 0.18 5.21
CA HIS A 94 3.76 -0.39 5.78
C HIS A 94 4.55 -1.12 4.70
N ILE A 95 4.82 -0.43 3.58
CA ILE A 95 5.57 -1.01 2.45
C ILE A 95 6.94 -1.53 2.88
N VAL A 96 7.53 -0.94 3.91
CA VAL A 96 8.81 -1.38 4.46
C VAL A 96 8.72 -2.79 5.06
N LEU A 97 7.60 -3.16 5.69
CA LEU A 97 7.36 -4.52 6.17
C LEU A 97 7.25 -5.51 5.02
N VAL A 98 6.48 -5.15 3.99
CA VAL A 98 6.30 -5.98 2.79
C VAL A 98 7.62 -6.16 2.05
N GLY A 99 8.35 -5.07 1.83
CA GLY A 99 9.63 -5.10 1.11
C GLY A 99 10.74 -5.86 1.84
N ASN A 100 10.64 -6.02 3.15
CA ASN A 100 11.58 -6.80 3.95
C ASN A 100 11.06 -8.20 4.30
N ARG A 101 10.05 -8.72 3.62
CA ARG A 101 9.65 -10.13 3.78
C ARG A 101 10.69 -11.06 3.20
N PRO A 102 11.06 -12.13 3.92
CA PRO A 102 12.03 -13.09 3.43
C PRO A 102 11.47 -13.93 2.27
N GLY A 103 12.37 -14.48 1.47
CA GLY A 103 12.02 -15.39 0.39
C GLY A 103 11.65 -14.71 -0.93
N TRP A 104 10.96 -15.45 -1.80
CA TRP A 104 10.53 -14.99 -3.12
C TRP A 104 9.05 -14.63 -3.08
N HIS A 105 8.78 -13.35 -3.21
CA HIS A 105 7.42 -12.81 -3.15
C HIS A 105 6.55 -13.36 -4.27
N THR A 106 5.35 -13.81 -3.91
CA THR A 106 4.35 -14.30 -4.86
C THR A 106 3.02 -13.64 -4.54
N PRO A 107 2.45 -12.85 -5.45
CA PRO A 107 1.16 -12.23 -5.21
C PRO A 107 0.05 -13.26 -5.30
N LEU A 108 -0.76 -13.33 -4.25
CA LEU A 108 -1.99 -14.11 -4.21
C LEU A 108 -3.23 -13.26 -4.00
N GLU A 109 -3.09 -11.93 -4.02
CA GLU A 109 -4.17 -10.98 -3.75
C GLU A 109 -5.30 -11.02 -4.80
N HIS A 110 -4.98 -11.44 -6.04
CA HIS A 110 -5.96 -11.59 -7.13
C HIS A 110 -6.44 -13.02 -7.35
N VAL A 111 -6.15 -13.93 -6.43
CA VAL A 111 -6.49 -15.34 -6.52
C VAL A 111 -7.62 -15.63 -5.56
N PHE A 112 -8.71 -16.21 -6.07
CA PHE A 112 -9.95 -16.38 -5.32
C PHE A 112 -10.38 -17.84 -5.15
N THR A 113 -9.59 -18.81 -5.65
CA THR A 113 -9.75 -20.24 -5.37
C THR A 113 -8.43 -20.84 -4.87
N ILE A 114 -8.51 -21.89 -4.06
CA ILE A 114 -7.31 -22.60 -3.61
C ILE A 114 -6.59 -23.24 -4.79
N ALA A 115 -7.33 -23.79 -5.76
CA ALA A 115 -6.76 -24.38 -6.95
C ALA A 115 -5.88 -23.38 -7.74
N ASP A 116 -6.35 -22.16 -7.93
CA ASP A 116 -5.60 -21.09 -8.60
C ASP A 116 -4.39 -20.66 -7.76
N ALA A 117 -4.52 -20.62 -6.43
CA ALA A 117 -3.39 -20.31 -5.55
C ALA A 117 -2.27 -21.34 -5.69
N ILE A 118 -2.60 -22.64 -5.70
CA ILE A 118 -1.63 -23.70 -5.91
C ILE A 118 -1.02 -23.63 -7.31
N ALA A 119 -1.81 -23.35 -8.34
CA ALA A 119 -1.31 -23.18 -9.71
C ALA A 119 -0.32 -22.00 -9.80
N GLN A 120 -0.62 -20.88 -9.14
CA GLN A 120 0.25 -19.71 -9.08
C GLN A 120 1.58 -20.03 -8.37
N LEU A 121 1.53 -20.70 -7.21
CA LEU A 121 2.72 -21.11 -6.46
C LEU A 121 3.57 -22.12 -7.23
N LYS A 122 2.95 -23.07 -7.95
CA LYS A 122 3.67 -24.00 -8.85
C LYS A 122 4.36 -23.27 -10.00
N SER A 123 3.68 -22.32 -10.63
CA SER A 123 4.31 -21.52 -11.68
C SER A 123 5.51 -20.75 -11.14
N ARG A 124 5.37 -20.17 -9.95
CA ARG A 124 6.46 -19.47 -9.28
C ARG A 124 7.63 -20.37 -8.94
N SER A 125 7.38 -21.63 -8.56
CA SER A 125 8.45 -22.55 -8.18
C SER A 125 9.43 -22.84 -9.32
N ALA A 126 9.00 -22.71 -10.57
CA ALA A 126 9.89 -22.84 -11.74
C ALA A 126 10.96 -21.74 -11.82
N GLU A 127 10.69 -20.57 -11.22
CA GLU A 127 11.56 -19.39 -11.24
C GLU A 127 12.43 -19.28 -9.97
N VAL A 128 12.05 -19.99 -8.90
CA VAL A 128 12.72 -19.92 -7.60
C VAL A 128 13.80 -20.98 -7.47
N PRO A 129 15.03 -20.65 -7.07
CA PRO A 129 16.09 -21.63 -6.86
C PRO A 129 15.67 -22.74 -5.87
N ARG A 130 16.20 -23.95 -6.05
CA ARG A 130 15.93 -25.07 -5.14
C ARG A 130 16.40 -24.75 -3.73
N GLY A 131 15.56 -25.05 -2.74
CA GLY A 131 15.84 -24.79 -1.33
C GLY A 131 15.47 -23.38 -0.86
N GLU A 132 15.14 -22.44 -1.76
CA GLU A 132 14.68 -21.11 -1.40
C GLU A 132 13.16 -21.07 -1.17
N PHE A 133 12.72 -20.17 -0.30
CA PHE A 133 11.33 -20.04 0.10
C PHE A 133 10.51 -19.22 -0.90
N ILE A 134 9.33 -19.73 -1.22
CA ILE A 134 8.24 -18.94 -1.81
C ILE A 134 7.39 -18.36 -0.69
N THR A 135 7.19 -17.04 -0.71
CA THR A 135 6.38 -16.33 0.28
C THR A 135 5.32 -15.47 -0.41
N THR A 136 4.26 -15.10 0.31
CA THR A 136 3.28 -14.14 -0.21
C THR A 136 3.81 -12.72 -0.14
N ILE A 137 3.44 -11.86 -1.10
CA ILE A 137 3.81 -10.45 -1.08
C ILE A 137 3.00 -9.65 -0.05
N GLY A 138 1.73 -9.96 0.09
CA GLY A 138 0.81 -9.41 1.09
C GLY A 138 0.13 -10.53 1.88
N PRO A 139 -0.57 -10.21 2.96
CA PRO A 139 -1.38 -11.18 3.67
C PRO A 139 -2.55 -11.65 2.80
N ILE A 140 -2.94 -12.89 2.97
CA ILE A 140 -4.16 -13.45 2.39
C ILE A 140 -5.16 -13.78 3.49
N SER A 141 -6.42 -14.00 3.14
CA SER A 141 -7.47 -14.39 4.09
C SER A 141 -8.25 -15.61 3.59
N ALA A 142 -8.68 -16.45 4.51
CA ALA A 142 -9.63 -17.52 4.21
C ALA A 142 -10.89 -17.02 3.50
N MET A 143 -11.30 -15.79 3.78
CA MET A 143 -12.49 -15.16 3.19
C MET A 143 -12.32 -14.77 1.72
N GLN A 144 -11.08 -14.62 1.27
CA GLN A 144 -10.77 -14.33 -0.13
C GLN A 144 -11.15 -15.52 -1.03
N PHE A 145 -10.99 -16.74 -0.53
CA PHE A 145 -11.24 -17.96 -1.30
C PHE A 145 -12.71 -18.37 -1.30
N VAL A 146 -13.18 -18.89 -2.42
CA VAL A 146 -14.53 -19.48 -2.55
C VAL A 146 -14.72 -20.61 -1.53
N GLU A 147 -13.66 -21.35 -1.23
CA GLU A 147 -13.65 -22.46 -0.25
C GLU A 147 -13.70 -21.98 1.21
N ARG A 148 -13.60 -20.68 1.48
CA ARG A 148 -13.65 -20.07 2.82
C ARG A 148 -12.65 -20.64 3.82
N ARG A 149 -11.52 -21.10 3.34
CA ARG A 149 -10.38 -21.59 4.12
C ARG A 149 -9.06 -21.24 3.44
N LEU A 150 -7.98 -21.36 4.16
CA LEU A 150 -6.63 -21.32 3.59
C LEU A 150 -6.27 -22.68 2.97
N PRO A 151 -5.32 -22.71 2.01
CA PRO A 151 -4.74 -23.96 1.54
C PRO A 151 -4.21 -24.80 2.70
N ASN A 152 -4.41 -26.11 2.68
CA ASN A 152 -3.86 -27.01 3.67
C ASN A 152 -2.46 -27.52 3.26
N LEU A 153 -1.79 -28.23 4.17
CA LEU A 153 -0.43 -28.73 3.97
C LEU A 153 -0.35 -29.64 2.72
N SER A 154 -1.27 -30.58 2.56
CA SER A 154 -1.23 -31.53 1.44
C SER A 154 -1.47 -30.87 0.08
N GLU A 155 -2.26 -29.79 0.01
CA GLU A 155 -2.42 -28.98 -1.20
C GLU A 155 -1.13 -28.20 -1.50
N LEU A 156 -0.49 -27.63 -0.48
CA LEU A 156 0.76 -26.90 -0.62
C LEU A 156 1.96 -27.80 -0.94
N ASP A 157 1.93 -29.10 -0.58
CA ASP A 157 2.96 -30.08 -0.93
C ASP A 157 3.04 -30.37 -2.44
N ALA A 158 2.04 -29.91 -3.19
CA ALA A 158 2.12 -29.91 -4.64
C ALA A 158 3.15 -28.91 -5.23
N VAL A 159 3.73 -28.04 -4.38
CA VAL A 159 4.78 -27.05 -4.73
C VAL A 159 6.12 -27.58 -4.27
N ASP A 160 7.09 -27.70 -5.20
CA ASP A 160 8.39 -28.34 -4.96
C ASP A 160 9.46 -27.40 -4.33
N ARG A 161 9.02 -26.31 -3.71
CA ARG A 161 9.84 -25.37 -2.93
C ARG A 161 9.26 -25.19 -1.54
N PRO A 162 10.05 -24.84 -0.53
CA PRO A 162 9.50 -24.42 0.77
C PRO A 162 8.53 -23.26 0.59
N VAL A 163 7.34 -23.37 1.15
CA VAL A 163 6.28 -22.34 1.07
C VAL A 163 5.98 -21.81 2.45
N TYR A 164 5.89 -20.48 2.56
CA TYR A 164 5.40 -19.75 3.73
C TYR A 164 4.34 -18.76 3.30
N ILE A 165 3.09 -19.01 3.65
CA ILE A 165 1.95 -18.14 3.38
C ILE A 165 1.60 -17.37 4.64
N GLN A 166 1.66 -16.04 4.58
CA GLN A 166 1.18 -15.18 5.65
C GLN A 166 -0.32 -14.91 5.45
N ALA A 167 -1.11 -15.15 6.48
CA ALA A 167 -2.52 -14.82 6.51
C ALA A 167 -2.77 -13.58 7.37
N ALA A 168 -3.76 -12.77 6.99
CA ALA A 168 -4.24 -11.66 7.79
C ALA A 168 -4.82 -12.16 9.12
N GLN A 169 -4.71 -11.34 10.17
CA GLN A 169 -5.30 -11.59 11.50
C GLN A 169 -4.76 -12.84 12.20
N GLY A 170 -3.52 -13.19 11.93
CA GLY A 170 -2.83 -14.29 12.59
C GLY A 170 -3.07 -15.64 11.93
N GLY A 171 -1.99 -16.35 11.84
CA GLY A 171 -1.93 -17.65 11.19
C GLY A 171 -1.09 -17.63 9.93
N THR A 172 -0.58 -18.78 9.64
CA THR A 172 0.31 -19.02 8.53
C THR A 172 0.04 -20.42 8.01
N ARG A 173 0.36 -20.67 6.77
CA ARG A 173 0.33 -22.03 6.20
C ARG A 173 1.64 -22.31 5.51
N MET A 174 2.10 -23.54 5.67
CA MET A 174 3.31 -24.05 5.06
C MET A 174 3.07 -25.40 4.40
N ASN A 175 3.95 -25.75 3.47
CA ASN A 175 4.08 -27.12 3.01
C ASN A 175 5.05 -27.89 3.90
N SER A 176 5.16 -29.22 3.68
CA SER A 176 6.04 -30.12 4.44
C SER A 176 7.50 -29.68 4.42
N ALA A 177 7.99 -29.15 3.30
CA ALA A 177 9.37 -28.67 3.17
C ALA A 177 9.63 -27.43 4.05
N GLY A 178 8.73 -26.45 4.05
CA GLY A 178 8.81 -25.27 4.91
C GLY A 178 8.68 -25.62 6.39
N LYS A 179 7.75 -26.53 6.73
CA LYS A 179 7.57 -27.07 8.08
C LYS A 179 8.86 -27.71 8.60
N ALA A 180 9.43 -28.67 7.87
CA ALA A 180 10.66 -29.35 8.28
C ALA A 180 11.83 -28.36 8.46
N TRP A 181 11.92 -27.34 7.61
CA TRP A 181 12.96 -26.30 7.71
C TRP A 181 12.87 -25.50 9.01
N LEU A 182 11.66 -25.10 9.42
CA LEU A 182 11.44 -24.36 10.68
C LEU A 182 11.60 -25.26 11.91
N GLU A 183 11.08 -26.50 11.87
CA GLU A 183 11.22 -27.45 12.99
C GLU A 183 12.68 -27.80 13.30
N ALA A 184 13.52 -27.93 12.26
CA ALA A 184 14.97 -28.09 12.42
C ALA A 184 15.65 -26.91 13.12
N ARG A 185 14.95 -25.76 13.26
CA ARG A 185 15.40 -24.53 13.94
C ARG A 185 14.67 -24.28 15.26
N GLY A 186 13.97 -25.28 15.77
CA GLY A 186 13.26 -25.23 17.04
C GLY A 186 11.93 -24.46 17.01
N VAL A 187 11.40 -24.14 15.83
CA VAL A 187 10.08 -23.50 15.68
C VAL A 187 9.02 -24.57 15.53
N MET A 188 8.05 -24.60 16.42
CA MET A 188 6.95 -25.57 16.36
C MET A 188 5.97 -25.22 15.26
N VAL A 189 5.66 -26.18 14.39
CA VAL A 189 4.66 -26.06 13.31
C VAL A 189 3.61 -27.14 13.51
N GLY A 190 2.33 -26.77 13.43
CA GLY A 190 1.23 -27.70 13.53
C GLY A 190 1.26 -28.82 12.49
N ALA A 191 0.58 -29.92 12.77
CA ALA A 191 0.51 -31.08 11.85
C ALA A 191 -0.07 -30.70 10.49
N ASP A 192 -0.94 -29.70 10.43
CA ASP A 192 -1.59 -29.16 9.22
C ASP A 192 -0.78 -28.05 8.53
N GLY A 193 0.47 -27.80 8.95
CA GLY A 193 1.30 -26.72 8.43
C GLY A 193 0.96 -25.32 8.97
N ALA A 194 0.09 -25.23 9.98
CA ALA A 194 -0.25 -23.98 10.62
C ALA A 194 0.78 -23.55 11.66
N ILE A 195 1.01 -22.25 11.77
CA ILE A 195 1.71 -21.64 12.90
C ILE A 195 0.78 -20.60 13.50
N THR A 196 0.62 -20.63 14.82
CA THR A 196 -0.27 -19.73 15.57
C THR A 196 0.36 -19.29 16.87
N GLY A 197 -0.19 -18.24 17.48
CA GLY A 197 0.28 -17.75 18.78
C GLY A 197 1.74 -17.27 18.76
N PRO A 198 2.48 -17.43 19.87
CA PRO A 198 3.86 -16.95 19.99
C PRO A 198 4.84 -17.55 18.98
N ALA A 199 4.58 -18.77 18.49
CA ALA A 199 5.42 -19.40 17.47
C ALA A 199 5.41 -18.64 16.13
N LEU A 200 4.36 -17.84 15.85
CA LEU A 200 4.27 -17.05 14.63
C LEU A 200 5.39 -15.98 14.56
N GLY A 201 5.59 -15.22 15.63
CA GLY A 201 6.67 -14.24 15.72
C GLY A 201 8.04 -14.89 15.58
N LEU A 202 8.27 -16.02 16.28
CA LEU A 202 9.51 -16.76 16.20
C LEU A 202 9.78 -17.31 14.79
N ALA A 203 8.76 -17.83 14.11
CA ALA A 203 8.89 -18.29 12.72
C ALA A 203 9.32 -17.17 11.78
N LEU A 204 8.65 -16.02 11.85
CA LEU A 204 8.97 -14.87 11.00
C LEU A 204 10.38 -14.36 11.28
N GLN A 205 10.78 -14.21 12.54
CA GLN A 205 12.13 -13.77 12.92
C GLN A 205 13.19 -14.77 12.45
N THR A 206 12.94 -16.08 12.58
CA THR A 206 13.86 -17.13 12.10
C THR A 206 14.04 -17.03 10.58
N LEU A 207 12.96 -16.89 9.82
CA LEU A 207 13.02 -16.70 8.38
C LEU A 207 13.78 -15.41 8.01
N ARG A 208 13.52 -14.31 8.71
CA ARG A 208 14.20 -13.03 8.45
C ARG A 208 15.70 -13.13 8.74
N LYS A 209 16.08 -13.70 9.87
CA LYS A 209 17.48 -13.87 10.25
C LYS A 209 18.28 -14.71 9.26
N GLU A 210 17.69 -15.79 8.76
CA GLU A 210 18.39 -16.76 7.92
C GLU A 210 18.36 -16.40 6.42
N LEU A 211 17.29 -15.77 5.95
CA LEU A 211 17.06 -15.54 4.52
C LEU A 211 17.30 -14.11 4.06
N LEU A 212 17.35 -13.12 4.99
CA LEU A 212 17.54 -11.72 4.63
C LEU A 212 19.00 -11.30 4.77
N THR A 213 19.69 -11.23 3.67
CA THR A 213 20.95 -10.51 3.51
C THR A 213 20.68 -9.11 2.94
N PRO A 214 21.66 -8.19 2.91
CA PRO A 214 21.48 -6.88 2.27
C PRO A 214 20.99 -6.99 0.81
N ASP A 215 21.50 -7.96 0.04
CA ASP A 215 21.11 -8.16 -1.36
C ASP A 215 19.71 -8.74 -1.49
N THR A 216 19.33 -9.74 -0.68
CA THR A 216 17.98 -10.30 -0.71
C THR A 216 16.95 -9.28 -0.24
N ARG A 217 17.26 -8.43 0.75
CA ARG A 217 16.41 -7.30 1.18
C ARG A 217 16.19 -6.31 0.03
N LYS A 218 17.25 -5.95 -0.69
CA LYS A 218 17.14 -5.04 -1.83
C LYS A 218 16.29 -5.64 -2.96
N ARG A 219 16.48 -6.94 -3.26
CA ARG A 219 15.65 -7.68 -4.23
C ARG A 219 14.18 -7.68 -3.82
N THR A 220 13.88 -8.04 -2.57
CA THR A 220 12.49 -8.13 -2.09
C THR A 220 11.81 -6.76 -2.03
N ALA A 221 12.52 -5.72 -1.61
CA ALA A 221 12.02 -4.34 -1.62
C ALA A 221 11.70 -3.86 -3.04
N LEU A 222 12.60 -4.09 -3.99
CA LEU A 222 12.36 -3.77 -5.40
C LEU A 222 11.16 -4.54 -5.96
N GLY A 223 11.10 -5.85 -5.70
CA GLY A 223 10.01 -6.70 -6.16
C GLY A 223 8.64 -6.26 -5.60
N ALA A 224 8.58 -5.85 -4.34
CA ALA A 224 7.37 -5.32 -3.74
C ALA A 224 6.92 -4.00 -4.42
N LEU A 225 7.83 -3.04 -4.55
CA LEU A 225 7.52 -1.76 -5.20
C LEU A 225 7.09 -1.95 -6.66
N GLN A 226 7.75 -2.82 -7.42
CA GLN A 226 7.39 -3.14 -8.80
C GLN A 226 6.02 -3.80 -8.89
N TYR A 227 5.69 -4.69 -7.96
CA TYR A 227 4.35 -5.29 -7.93
C TYR A 227 3.27 -4.21 -7.74
N TYR A 228 3.44 -3.30 -6.78
CA TYR A 228 2.45 -2.25 -6.54
C TYR A 228 2.43 -1.19 -7.65
N SER A 229 3.55 -0.95 -8.34
CA SER A 229 3.55 -0.14 -9.56
C SER A 229 2.70 -0.77 -10.68
N ARG A 230 2.66 -2.11 -10.80
CA ARG A 230 1.75 -2.83 -11.72
C ARG A 230 0.27 -2.69 -11.32
N LEU A 231 -0.01 -2.29 -10.10
CA LEU A 231 -1.35 -1.96 -9.63
C LEU A 231 -1.67 -0.47 -9.73
N GLY A 232 -0.72 0.35 -10.20
CA GLY A 232 -0.90 1.78 -10.42
C GLY A 232 -0.51 2.68 -9.24
N ILE A 233 0.09 2.13 -8.18
CA ILE A 233 0.60 2.97 -7.08
C ILE A 233 1.90 3.64 -7.53
N THR A 234 1.93 4.96 -7.46
CA THR A 234 3.08 5.80 -7.82
C THR A 234 3.75 6.42 -6.60
N THR A 235 3.05 6.47 -5.48
CA THR A 235 3.56 7.04 -4.23
C THR A 235 3.09 6.24 -3.03
N HIS A 236 4.05 5.85 -2.19
CA HIS A 236 3.82 5.26 -0.87
C HIS A 236 4.23 6.25 0.21
N ARG A 237 3.38 6.44 1.22
CA ARG A 237 3.79 7.00 2.49
C ARG A 237 3.88 5.84 3.48
N ASP A 238 5.12 5.51 3.83
CA ASP A 238 5.45 4.44 4.75
C ASP A 238 5.36 4.93 6.19
N CYS A 239 4.51 4.32 6.98
CA CYS A 239 4.26 4.68 8.37
C CYS A 239 5.08 3.83 9.37
N GLY A 240 6.18 3.27 8.89
CA GLY A 240 7.14 2.54 9.71
C GLY A 240 6.90 1.05 9.79
N ALA A 241 7.68 0.41 10.62
CA ALA A 241 7.67 -1.03 10.84
C ALA A 241 7.43 -1.36 12.31
N PHE A 242 6.58 -2.35 12.56
CA PHE A 242 6.23 -2.84 13.90
C PHE A 242 7.08 -4.02 14.38
N GLN A 243 8.18 -4.35 13.70
CA GLN A 243 9.07 -5.40 14.16
C GLN A 243 9.81 -4.92 15.40
N ALA A 244 9.29 -5.28 16.56
CA ALA A 244 9.99 -5.03 17.81
C ALA A 244 11.32 -5.79 17.81
N ASP A 245 12.35 -5.19 18.40
CA ASP A 245 13.52 -5.95 18.83
C ASP A 245 13.03 -7.00 19.81
N ASP A 246 13.46 -8.22 19.62
CA ASP A 246 13.12 -9.26 20.56
C ASP A 246 13.98 -9.11 21.82
N PRO A 247 13.38 -8.87 22.98
CA PRO A 247 14.11 -8.79 24.22
C PRO A 247 14.57 -10.15 24.74
N ALA A 248 14.09 -11.27 24.15
CA ALA A 248 14.43 -12.60 24.63
C ALA A 248 15.85 -12.98 24.22
N PRO A 249 16.69 -13.49 25.15
CA PRO A 249 18.01 -13.97 24.82
C PRO A 249 17.98 -15.05 23.75
N GLY A 250 18.75 -14.87 22.68
CA GLY A 250 18.89 -15.84 21.60
C GLY A 250 17.94 -15.68 20.43
N ILE A 251 16.98 -14.79 20.47
CA ILE A 251 16.16 -14.41 19.31
C ILE A 251 16.74 -13.14 18.71
N ALA A 252 16.97 -13.15 17.40
CA ALA A 252 17.51 -11.98 16.73
C ALA A 252 16.45 -10.88 16.64
N SER A 253 16.69 -9.78 17.30
CA SER A 253 15.92 -8.57 17.12
C SER A 253 16.34 -7.86 15.82
N GLU A 254 15.42 -7.13 15.24
CA GLU A 254 15.68 -6.33 14.06
C GLU A 254 15.30 -4.87 14.33
N ASN A 255 16.26 -3.97 14.14
CA ASN A 255 16.01 -2.55 14.26
C ASN A 255 15.05 -2.10 13.15
N THR A 256 13.87 -1.59 13.52
CA THR A 256 12.82 -1.17 12.59
C THR A 256 13.30 -0.12 11.59
N TYR A 257 14.25 0.74 11.97
CA TYR A 257 14.77 1.76 11.07
C TYR A 257 15.79 1.22 10.06
N THR A 258 16.46 0.10 10.32
CA THR A 258 17.33 -0.54 9.33
C THR A 258 16.55 -1.16 8.19
N MET A 259 15.26 -1.39 8.37
CA MET A 259 14.36 -1.89 7.32
C MET A 259 14.20 -0.90 6.15
N HIS A 260 14.49 0.39 6.35
CA HIS A 260 14.51 1.37 5.27
C HIS A 260 15.78 1.31 4.39
N ASN A 261 16.87 0.68 4.86
CA ASN A 261 18.15 0.64 4.14
C ASN A 261 18.07 0.09 2.71
N PRO A 262 17.32 -0.98 2.41
CA PRO A 262 17.20 -1.47 1.03
C PRO A 262 16.51 -0.44 0.10
N PHE A 263 15.55 0.33 0.59
CA PHE A 263 14.89 1.39 -0.17
C PHE A 263 15.82 2.57 -0.42
N LEU A 264 16.63 2.94 0.59
CA LEU A 264 17.68 3.95 0.43
C LEU A 264 18.76 3.51 -0.59
N ALA A 265 19.11 2.23 -0.61
CA ALA A 265 20.04 1.69 -1.60
C ALA A 265 19.44 1.77 -3.01
N LEU A 266 18.18 1.39 -3.19
CA LEU A 266 17.46 1.53 -4.47
C LEU A 266 17.34 2.98 -4.92
N HIS A 267 17.12 3.91 -3.99
CA HIS A 267 17.10 5.34 -4.29
C HIS A 267 18.45 5.82 -4.82
N ARG A 268 19.55 5.50 -4.14
CA ARG A 268 20.93 5.86 -4.56
C ARG A 268 21.32 5.26 -5.91
N GLU A 269 20.75 4.12 -6.25
CA GLU A 269 20.93 3.45 -7.55
C GLU A 269 19.94 3.95 -8.62
N GLU A 270 19.10 4.94 -8.31
CA GLU A 270 18.03 5.47 -9.18
C GLU A 270 17.02 4.41 -9.66
N LYS A 271 16.84 3.33 -8.86
CA LYS A 271 16.01 2.18 -9.19
C LYS A 271 14.64 2.16 -8.50
N LEU A 272 14.27 3.20 -7.77
CA LEU A 272 12.94 3.27 -7.18
C LEU A 272 11.87 3.37 -8.28
N PRO A 273 10.89 2.46 -8.31
CA PRO A 273 9.78 2.54 -9.27
C PRO A 273 8.58 3.34 -8.73
N ALA A 274 8.62 3.80 -7.50
CA ALA A 274 7.59 4.62 -6.87
C ALA A 274 8.24 5.65 -5.93
N ARG A 275 7.53 6.74 -5.68
CA ARG A 275 7.94 7.74 -4.69
C ARG A 275 7.72 7.20 -3.28
N MET A 276 8.61 7.54 -2.37
CA MET A 276 8.50 7.16 -0.96
C MET A 276 8.51 8.39 -0.04
N ARG A 277 7.60 8.41 0.92
CA ARG A 277 7.54 9.37 2.01
C ARG A 277 7.63 8.55 3.30
N ILE A 278 8.69 8.76 4.09
CA ILE A 278 9.03 7.93 5.24
C ILE A 278 8.63 8.66 6.51
N ASP A 279 7.72 8.09 7.27
CA ASP A 279 7.43 8.53 8.63
C ASP A 279 8.20 7.66 9.64
N PHE A 280 8.55 8.25 10.77
CA PHE A 280 9.28 7.59 11.83
C PHE A 280 8.34 7.24 12.98
N LEU A 281 8.14 5.95 13.19
CA LEU A 281 7.31 5.43 14.25
C LEU A 281 8.04 5.50 15.60
N HIS A 282 7.37 5.97 16.63
CA HIS A 282 7.83 5.94 18.01
C HIS A 282 6.78 5.33 18.92
N GLN A 283 7.21 4.48 19.85
CA GLN A 283 6.35 3.83 20.83
C GLN A 283 6.77 4.23 22.24
N ASP A 284 5.79 4.35 23.12
CA ASP A 284 6.01 4.60 24.53
C ASP A 284 6.48 3.34 25.28
N PRO A 285 7.20 3.48 26.40
CA PRO A 285 7.42 2.36 27.31
C PRO A 285 6.06 1.75 27.76
N PRO A 286 5.96 0.42 27.97
CA PRO A 286 7.06 -0.56 27.96
C PRO A 286 7.42 -1.12 26.57
N THR A 287 6.76 -0.69 25.52
CA THR A 287 6.98 -1.19 24.14
C THR A 287 8.15 -0.52 23.44
N ALA A 288 8.71 0.55 24.01
CA ALA A 288 9.85 1.25 23.44
C ALA A 288 11.07 0.34 23.38
N ASN A 289 11.71 0.31 22.20
CA ASN A 289 12.95 -0.41 22.00
C ASN A 289 14.14 0.46 22.41
N PRO A 290 14.96 0.06 23.40
CA PRO A 290 16.06 0.87 23.90
C PRO A 290 17.22 1.03 22.88
N SER A 291 17.28 0.20 21.84
CA SER A 291 18.28 0.32 20.77
C SER A 291 17.91 1.37 19.71
N LEU A 292 16.66 1.84 19.71
CA LEU A 292 16.21 2.88 18.78
C LEU A 292 16.46 4.29 19.32
N PRO A 293 16.66 5.28 18.43
CA PRO A 293 16.70 6.67 18.86
C PRO A 293 15.42 7.05 19.59
N THR A 294 15.54 7.74 20.71
CA THR A 294 14.38 8.33 21.37
C THR A 294 13.73 9.38 20.45
N LEU A 295 12.47 9.70 20.69
CA LEU A 295 11.78 10.78 19.97
C LEU A 295 12.63 12.08 19.99
N SER A 296 13.15 12.46 21.16
CA SER A 296 13.99 13.65 21.32
C SER A 296 15.28 13.60 20.48
N GLN A 297 15.93 12.43 20.40
CA GLN A 297 17.11 12.25 19.54
C GLN A 297 16.74 12.34 18.05
N ARG A 298 15.60 11.74 17.66
CA ARG A 298 15.09 11.82 16.28
C ARG A 298 14.85 13.27 15.86
N LEU A 299 14.12 14.03 16.67
CA LEU A 299 13.77 15.41 16.38
C LEU A 299 14.99 16.33 16.31
N ARG A 300 16.07 16.02 17.04
CA ARG A 300 17.33 16.80 17.00
C ARG A 300 18.25 16.44 15.85
N ASN A 301 18.21 15.20 15.37
CA ASN A 301 19.20 14.65 14.44
C ASN A 301 18.64 14.42 13.03
N SER A 302 17.38 14.80 12.78
CA SER A 302 16.72 14.65 11.49
C SER A 302 15.97 15.92 11.12
N PHE A 303 15.63 16.07 9.84
CA PHE A 303 14.89 17.21 9.33
C PHE A 303 13.53 16.75 8.78
N PRO A 304 12.43 17.48 9.05
CA PRO A 304 11.14 17.21 8.42
C PRO A 304 11.25 17.49 6.91
N PHE A 305 10.59 16.65 6.11
CA PHE A 305 10.49 16.80 4.64
C PHE A 305 11.83 16.90 3.90
N PHE A 306 12.89 16.34 4.46
CA PHE A 306 14.22 16.29 3.86
C PHE A 306 14.33 15.14 2.86
N GLY A 307 14.86 15.42 1.69
CA GLY A 307 15.04 14.49 0.58
C GLY A 307 14.72 15.14 -0.76
N ASP A 308 14.37 14.32 -1.74
CA ASP A 308 14.03 14.75 -3.10
C ASP A 308 12.63 14.28 -3.51
N ASP A 309 12.31 14.42 -4.80
CA ASP A 309 11.00 14.01 -5.33
C ASP A 309 10.75 12.50 -5.24
N TRP A 310 11.78 11.67 -5.16
CA TRP A 310 11.67 10.22 -5.11
C TRP A 310 11.60 9.68 -3.68
N MET A 311 12.39 10.26 -2.77
CA MET A 311 12.40 9.83 -1.38
C MET A 311 12.63 11.00 -0.45
N ARG A 312 11.75 11.17 0.54
CA ARG A 312 11.92 12.16 1.60
C ARG A 312 11.30 11.72 2.92
N THR A 313 11.77 12.33 3.98
CA THR A 313 11.16 12.19 5.31
C THR A 313 9.78 12.83 5.31
N GLY A 314 8.82 12.20 5.95
CA GLY A 314 7.42 12.64 6.03
C GLY A 314 7.07 13.24 7.39
N GLY A 315 7.03 12.43 8.44
CA GLY A 315 6.56 12.83 9.75
C GLY A 315 7.05 11.92 10.88
N ILE A 316 6.44 12.08 12.03
CA ILE A 316 6.50 11.15 13.16
C ILE A 316 5.14 10.43 13.21
N GLY A 317 5.16 9.14 13.07
CA GLY A 317 3.93 8.32 12.99
C GLY A 317 4.23 6.92 12.42
N GLU A 318 3.28 6.05 12.51
CA GLU A 318 1.86 6.09 12.95
C GLU A 318 1.65 6.22 14.48
N PHE A 319 2.69 6.13 15.28
CA PHE A 319 2.68 6.46 16.71
C PHE A 319 3.68 7.57 16.94
N THR A 320 3.24 8.60 17.67
CA THR A 320 4.10 9.73 18.01
C THR A 320 4.94 9.48 19.27
N GLY A 321 4.45 8.63 20.18
CA GLY A 321 5.06 8.35 21.47
C GLY A 321 5.11 9.55 22.43
N GLY A 322 5.24 9.27 23.74
CA GLY A 322 5.45 10.31 24.76
C GLY A 322 4.24 11.16 25.11
N GLY A 323 3.02 10.78 24.71
CA GLY A 323 1.78 11.48 25.05
C GLY A 323 1.82 12.98 24.68
N VAL A 324 1.19 13.83 25.50
CA VAL A 324 1.15 15.30 25.27
C VAL A 324 2.56 15.92 25.22
N GLU A 325 3.51 15.42 26.01
CA GLU A 325 4.90 15.93 25.99
C GLU A 325 5.60 15.56 24.68
N GLY A 326 5.38 14.35 24.17
CA GLY A 326 5.89 13.95 22.86
C GLY A 326 5.30 14.81 21.75
N LEU A 327 3.99 15.02 21.75
CA LEU A 327 3.30 15.91 20.79
C LEU A 327 3.83 17.36 20.87
N ARG A 328 4.08 17.87 22.08
CA ARG A 328 4.68 19.20 22.29
C ARG A 328 6.08 19.29 21.69
N ALA A 329 6.88 18.25 21.85
CA ALA A 329 8.23 18.18 21.27
C ALA A 329 8.19 18.15 19.74
N ILE A 330 7.26 17.38 19.16
CA ILE A 330 7.02 17.29 17.72
C ILE A 330 6.62 18.66 17.16
N ALA A 331 5.65 19.33 17.83
CA ALA A 331 5.19 20.67 17.43
C ALA A 331 6.31 21.71 17.47
N LYS A 332 7.11 21.77 18.56
CA LYS A 332 8.26 22.67 18.70
C LYS A 332 9.31 22.45 17.60
N ALA A 333 9.49 21.22 17.16
CA ALA A 333 10.46 20.88 16.11
C ALA A 333 9.88 21.09 14.68
N GLY A 334 8.62 21.51 14.55
CA GLY A 334 7.97 21.75 13.26
C GLY A 334 7.65 20.49 12.46
N TRP A 335 7.56 19.34 13.11
CA TRP A 335 7.24 18.07 12.46
C TRP A 335 5.75 17.83 12.39
N ARG A 336 5.33 17.10 11.36
CA ARG A 336 4.00 16.49 11.31
C ARG A 336 3.96 15.30 12.26
N GLY A 337 2.83 15.16 12.99
CA GLY A 337 2.53 14.00 13.81
C GLY A 337 1.33 13.24 13.24
N GLU A 338 1.38 11.92 13.26
CA GLU A 338 0.27 11.04 12.98
C GLU A 338 0.10 10.02 14.10
N ASP A 339 -1.15 9.83 14.54
CA ASP A 339 -1.53 8.72 15.42
C ASP A 339 -2.79 8.05 14.89
N HIS A 340 -2.88 6.75 15.13
CA HIS A 340 -4.06 5.99 14.76
C HIS A 340 -5.15 6.01 15.84
N ALA A 341 -6.41 5.90 15.44
CA ALA A 341 -7.55 5.76 16.33
C ALA A 341 -8.49 4.67 15.82
N LEU A 342 -8.69 3.66 16.65
CA LEU A 342 -9.50 2.48 16.32
C LEU A 342 -10.89 2.47 16.97
N ASN A 343 -11.23 3.51 17.74
CA ASN A 343 -12.54 3.70 18.39
C ASN A 343 -12.78 5.17 18.75
N LEU A 344 -14.02 5.49 19.15
CA LEU A 344 -14.44 6.84 19.51
C LEU A 344 -13.65 7.44 20.68
N ALA A 345 -13.34 6.64 21.70
CA ALA A 345 -12.57 7.11 22.85
C ALA A 345 -11.15 7.50 22.43
N GLY A 346 -10.50 6.67 21.62
CA GLY A 346 -9.17 6.95 21.07
C GLY A 346 -9.14 8.27 20.29
N VAL A 347 -10.03 8.47 19.33
CA VAL A 347 -10.06 9.71 18.53
C VAL A 347 -10.37 10.94 19.39
N THR A 348 -11.24 10.80 20.38
CA THR A 348 -11.58 11.88 21.31
C THR A 348 -10.37 12.32 22.12
N ASN A 349 -9.61 11.36 22.66
CA ASN A 349 -8.39 11.63 23.42
C ASN A 349 -7.31 12.26 22.52
N LEU A 350 -7.08 11.73 21.32
CA LEU A 350 -6.12 12.30 20.39
C LEU A 350 -6.42 13.75 20.05
N ILE A 351 -7.68 14.11 19.84
CA ILE A 351 -8.07 15.51 19.57
C ILE A 351 -7.83 16.37 20.81
N LYS A 352 -8.23 15.91 22.00
CA LYS A 352 -8.02 16.64 23.26
C LYS A 352 -6.55 16.93 23.53
N ASP A 353 -5.67 15.95 23.32
CA ASP A 353 -4.24 16.12 23.52
C ASP A 353 -3.67 17.16 22.55
N ARG A 354 -4.14 17.16 21.30
CA ARG A 354 -3.73 18.12 20.28
C ARG A 354 -4.26 19.53 20.55
N GLU A 355 -5.46 19.66 21.10
CA GLU A 355 -5.99 20.95 21.59
C GLU A 355 -5.11 21.50 22.71
N THR A 356 -4.68 20.63 23.64
CA THR A 356 -3.77 21.02 24.74
C THR A 356 -2.45 21.56 24.18
N VAL A 357 -1.86 20.89 23.20
CA VAL A 357 -0.62 21.35 22.57
C VAL A 357 -0.85 22.63 21.79
N ASN A 358 -1.95 22.73 21.03
CA ASN A 358 -2.26 23.91 20.20
C ASN A 358 -2.48 25.18 21.01
N ALA A 359 -2.96 25.07 22.25
CA ALA A 359 -3.11 26.21 23.15
C ALA A 359 -1.76 26.86 23.51
N GLU A 360 -0.65 26.12 23.44
CA GLU A 360 0.70 26.59 23.74
C GLU A 360 1.53 26.82 22.46
N ILE A 361 1.38 25.92 21.49
CA ILE A 361 2.16 25.89 20.24
C ILE A 361 1.19 25.66 19.09
N PRO A 362 0.95 26.66 18.21
CA PRO A 362 0.04 26.50 17.08
C PRO A 362 0.44 25.35 16.16
N ILE A 363 -0.47 24.37 15.96
CA ILE A 363 -0.24 23.20 15.10
C ILE A 363 -1.00 23.28 13.76
N THR A 364 -1.82 24.28 13.55
CA THR A 364 -2.75 24.37 12.41
C THR A 364 -2.06 24.27 11.04
N GLN A 365 -0.78 24.64 10.95
CA GLN A 365 0.00 24.57 9.71
C GLN A 365 0.86 23.30 9.59
N LEU A 366 0.89 22.46 10.63
CA LEU A 366 1.75 21.26 10.66
C LEU A 366 1.11 20.06 9.97
N ARG A 367 -0.12 20.19 9.45
CA ARG A 367 -0.86 19.12 8.75
C ARG A 367 -0.83 17.79 9.52
N TRP A 368 -1.12 17.84 10.82
CA TRP A 368 -1.17 16.62 11.62
C TRP A 368 -2.31 15.70 11.17
N ILE A 369 -2.19 14.41 11.43
CA ILE A 369 -3.08 13.38 10.89
C ILE A 369 -3.61 12.50 12.01
N ILE A 370 -4.86 12.08 11.87
CA ILE A 370 -5.46 10.95 12.60
C ILE A 370 -5.94 9.94 11.57
N SER A 371 -5.54 8.69 11.73
CA SER A 371 -5.86 7.62 10.76
C SER A 371 -6.85 6.59 11.31
N HIS A 372 -7.45 5.85 10.38
CA HIS A 372 -8.48 4.81 10.53
C HIS A 372 -9.87 5.35 10.90
N ILE A 373 -10.03 5.98 12.04
CA ILE A 373 -11.26 6.64 12.53
C ILE A 373 -12.57 5.90 12.20
N PRO A 374 -12.80 4.67 12.69
CA PRO A 374 -14.02 3.92 12.40
C PRO A 374 -15.29 4.63 12.90
N GLU A 375 -15.16 5.47 13.93
CA GLU A 375 -16.22 6.32 14.48
C GLU A 375 -15.71 7.77 14.59
N PHE A 376 -16.40 8.69 13.92
CA PHE A 376 -15.99 10.09 13.89
C PHE A 376 -17.21 11.03 13.77
N PRO A 377 -17.82 11.42 14.90
CA PRO A 377 -18.95 12.36 14.90
C PRO A 377 -18.56 13.74 14.32
N VAL A 378 -19.54 14.44 13.75
CA VAL A 378 -19.36 15.79 13.16
C VAL A 378 -18.71 16.76 14.13
N GLU A 379 -19.03 16.69 15.43
CA GLU A 379 -18.40 17.53 16.46
C GLU A 379 -16.88 17.34 16.49
N LEU A 380 -16.40 16.09 16.50
CA LEU A 380 -14.96 15.80 16.49
C LEU A 380 -14.33 16.22 15.16
N ALA A 381 -15.04 16.07 14.04
CA ALA A 381 -14.59 16.56 12.74
C ALA A 381 -14.40 18.10 12.73
N ASN A 382 -15.33 18.83 13.34
CA ASN A 382 -15.21 20.30 13.49
C ASN A 382 -13.98 20.69 14.33
N ARG A 383 -13.78 20.02 15.47
CA ARG A 383 -12.63 20.27 16.36
C ARG A 383 -11.31 19.96 15.66
N ALA A 384 -11.20 18.80 15.01
CA ALA A 384 -10.02 18.42 14.26
C ALA A 384 -9.73 19.40 13.11
N ASN A 385 -10.77 19.81 12.37
CA ASN A 385 -10.62 20.78 11.29
C ASN A 385 -10.14 22.15 11.79
N ALA A 386 -10.61 22.61 12.94
CA ALA A 386 -10.15 23.87 13.56
C ALA A 386 -8.67 23.82 13.94
N LEU A 387 -8.13 22.65 14.24
CA LEU A 387 -6.72 22.41 14.51
C LEU A 387 -5.87 22.20 13.24
N GLY A 388 -6.47 22.28 12.05
CA GLY A 388 -5.77 21.97 10.78
C GLY A 388 -5.40 20.50 10.63
N ILE A 389 -6.05 19.60 11.38
CA ILE A 389 -5.82 18.16 11.32
C ILE A 389 -6.56 17.57 10.11
N GLY A 390 -5.89 16.67 9.38
CA GLY A 390 -6.50 15.84 8.35
C GLY A 390 -6.79 14.42 8.87
N VAL A 391 -7.70 13.72 8.20
CA VAL A 391 -8.05 12.35 8.52
C VAL A 391 -7.79 11.42 7.34
N LEU A 392 -7.11 10.31 7.60
CA LEU A 392 -6.94 9.24 6.64
C LEU A 392 -7.95 8.14 6.91
N VAL A 393 -8.65 7.72 5.87
CA VAL A 393 -9.71 6.72 5.96
C VAL A 393 -9.41 5.55 5.04
N GLY A 394 -9.47 4.36 5.61
CA GLY A 394 -9.34 3.09 4.93
C GLY A 394 -10.00 2.01 5.77
N TRP A 395 -10.65 1.06 5.11
CA TRP A 395 -11.26 -0.07 5.77
C TRP A 395 -10.92 -1.32 4.98
N GLY A 396 -9.95 -2.07 5.47
CA GLY A 396 -9.32 -3.16 4.72
C GLY A 396 -10.34 -4.22 4.24
N PRO A 397 -10.17 -4.74 3.02
CA PRO A 397 -11.08 -5.70 2.38
C PRO A 397 -11.11 -7.06 3.08
N LEU A 398 -10.16 -7.33 3.98
CA LEU A 398 -10.05 -8.58 4.74
C LEU A 398 -10.76 -8.53 6.10
N ARG A 399 -11.39 -7.42 6.47
CA ARG A 399 -12.11 -7.28 7.75
C ARG A 399 -13.40 -8.08 7.79
N THR A 400 -13.78 -8.51 9.00
CA THR A 400 -14.98 -9.32 9.27
C THR A 400 -15.80 -8.72 10.40
N GLY A 401 -17.11 -8.95 10.38
CA GLY A 401 -17.98 -8.81 11.55
C GLY A 401 -18.31 -7.40 12.01
N MET A 402 -18.00 -6.36 11.24
CA MET A 402 -18.32 -4.98 11.58
C MET A 402 -19.18 -4.33 10.50
N ASN A 403 -20.36 -3.87 10.89
CA ASN A 403 -21.26 -3.08 10.04
C ASN A 403 -20.99 -1.56 10.15
N VAL A 404 -19.82 -1.19 10.66
CA VAL A 404 -19.48 0.21 10.92
C VAL A 404 -18.05 0.43 10.46
N GLY A 405 -17.91 1.00 9.29
CA GLY A 405 -16.65 1.53 8.78
C GLY A 405 -16.52 3.03 9.02
N PRO A 406 -15.46 3.67 8.52
CA PRO A 406 -15.32 5.12 8.60
C PRO A 406 -16.55 5.83 8.05
N PRO A 407 -16.93 7.00 8.61
CA PRO A 407 -18.12 7.74 8.17
C PRO A 407 -17.84 8.50 6.85
N TYR A 408 -17.58 7.75 5.78
CA TYR A 408 -17.19 8.31 4.48
C TYR A 408 -18.17 9.37 3.97
N ARG A 409 -19.49 9.11 4.06
CA ARG A 409 -20.50 10.06 3.54
C ARG A 409 -20.46 11.38 4.30
N MET A 410 -20.36 11.33 5.62
CA MET A 410 -20.21 12.54 6.44
C MET A 410 -18.93 13.29 6.08
N LEU A 411 -17.82 12.58 5.97
CA LEU A 411 -16.53 13.18 5.65
C LEU A 411 -16.52 13.82 4.25
N MET A 412 -17.16 13.20 3.25
CA MET A 412 -17.24 13.79 1.90
C MET A 412 -17.97 15.12 1.90
N GLY A 413 -18.98 15.31 2.74
CA GLY A 413 -19.70 16.57 2.91
C GLY A 413 -19.01 17.58 3.84
N HIS A 414 -17.96 17.20 4.57
CA HIS A 414 -17.31 18.03 5.57
C HIS A 414 -16.06 18.73 5.02
N ALA A 415 -15.72 19.92 5.58
CA ALA A 415 -14.55 20.71 5.13
C ALA A 415 -13.20 20.12 5.55
N ILE A 416 -13.16 19.20 6.53
CA ILE A 416 -11.92 18.57 7.00
C ILE A 416 -11.14 17.93 5.85
N LYS A 417 -9.81 18.02 5.89
CA LYS A 417 -8.95 17.29 4.95
C LYS A 417 -9.09 15.79 5.17
N LYS A 418 -9.38 15.08 4.10
CA LYS A 418 -9.61 13.64 4.09
C LYS A 418 -8.85 12.98 2.94
N GLY A 419 -8.39 11.76 3.14
CA GLY A 419 -7.64 11.02 2.15
C GLY A 419 -7.79 9.51 2.33
N TYR A 420 -7.34 8.77 1.35
CA TYR A 420 -7.32 7.32 1.33
C TYR A 420 -6.01 6.76 1.90
N HIS A 421 -6.12 5.65 2.59
CA HIS A 421 -5.00 4.79 2.92
C HIS A 421 -5.39 3.31 2.85
N SER A 422 -4.40 2.43 2.62
CA SER A 422 -4.62 0.99 2.68
C SER A 422 -4.40 0.41 4.07
N ASP A 423 -3.51 0.97 4.87
CA ASP A 423 -2.96 0.36 6.08
C ASP A 423 -2.34 -1.02 5.78
N GLY A 424 -1.87 -1.18 4.54
CA GLY A 424 -1.41 -2.46 4.04
C GLY A 424 -0.01 -2.81 4.53
N GLY A 425 0.18 -4.08 4.84
CA GLY A 425 1.44 -4.63 5.34
C GLY A 425 1.24 -6.00 5.94
N ASP A 426 0.87 -6.08 7.21
CA ASP A 426 0.67 -7.33 7.92
C ASP A 426 -0.81 -7.71 8.12
N ILE A 427 -1.68 -6.72 8.38
CA ILE A 427 -3.07 -6.97 8.73
C ILE A 427 -4.03 -6.86 7.55
N THR A 428 -3.66 -6.12 6.52
CA THR A 428 -4.45 -5.93 5.30
C THR A 428 -3.55 -5.76 4.08
N VAL A 429 -4.14 -5.64 2.90
CA VAL A 429 -3.43 -5.57 1.63
C VAL A 429 -3.20 -4.14 1.18
N ILE A 430 -2.05 -3.85 0.57
CA ILE A 430 -1.78 -2.57 -0.08
C ILE A 430 -2.57 -2.44 -1.40
N ASN A 431 -2.95 -3.54 -2.04
CA ASN A 431 -3.63 -3.55 -3.33
C ASN A 431 -4.82 -2.58 -3.38
N PRO A 432 -4.73 -1.46 -4.15
CA PRO A 432 -5.74 -0.41 -4.14
C PRO A 432 -7.09 -0.91 -4.70
N TRP A 433 -7.08 -1.83 -5.66
CA TRP A 433 -8.29 -2.29 -6.31
C TRP A 433 -9.18 -3.11 -5.39
N LEU A 434 -8.58 -3.91 -4.50
CA LEU A 434 -9.31 -4.64 -3.46
C LEU A 434 -9.89 -3.69 -2.42
N ASN A 435 -9.13 -2.66 -2.04
CA ASN A 435 -9.60 -1.60 -1.14
C ASN A 435 -10.73 -0.78 -1.79
N PHE A 436 -10.58 -0.39 -3.06
CA PHE A 436 -11.60 0.36 -3.81
C PHE A 436 -12.88 -0.46 -3.96
N TYR A 437 -12.77 -1.78 -4.24
CA TYR A 437 -13.93 -2.66 -4.23
C TYR A 437 -14.72 -2.52 -2.92
N THR A 438 -14.04 -2.60 -1.78
CA THR A 438 -14.68 -2.47 -0.47
C THR A 438 -15.31 -1.10 -0.25
N ILE A 439 -14.61 -0.02 -0.59
CA ILE A 439 -15.13 1.35 -0.41
C ILE A 439 -16.33 1.62 -1.32
N ILE A 440 -16.35 1.08 -2.53
CA ILE A 440 -17.41 1.30 -3.52
C ILE A 440 -18.64 0.42 -3.24
N THR A 441 -18.43 -0.85 -2.90
CA THR A 441 -19.53 -1.80 -2.71
C THR A 441 -20.05 -1.86 -1.28
N GLY A 442 -19.24 -1.39 -0.32
CA GLY A 442 -19.50 -1.57 1.10
C GLY A 442 -19.25 -2.99 1.61
N GLN A 443 -18.64 -3.86 0.80
CA GLN A 443 -18.47 -5.29 1.09
C GLN A 443 -17.01 -5.67 1.26
N ASN A 444 -16.73 -6.68 2.10
CA ASN A 444 -15.44 -7.33 2.13
C ASN A 444 -15.27 -8.34 0.97
N LEU A 445 -14.12 -8.99 0.86
CA LEU A 445 -13.86 -9.95 -0.22
C LEU A 445 -14.78 -11.18 -0.21
N ALA A 446 -15.46 -11.44 0.90
CA ALA A 446 -16.46 -12.50 1.02
C ALA A 446 -17.88 -12.07 0.56
N GLY A 447 -18.06 -10.80 0.17
CA GLY A 447 -19.37 -10.25 -0.14
C GLY A 447 -20.21 -9.89 1.09
N GLN A 448 -19.60 -9.82 2.28
CA GLN A 448 -20.31 -9.44 3.50
C GLN A 448 -20.30 -7.91 3.65
N PRO A 449 -21.44 -7.28 3.98
CA PRO A 449 -21.52 -5.84 4.18
C PRO A 449 -20.72 -5.44 5.44
N ILE A 450 -19.84 -4.46 5.31
CA ILE A 450 -18.98 -3.97 6.38
C ILE A 450 -18.94 -2.44 6.52
N LEU A 451 -19.56 -1.69 5.62
CA LEU A 451 -19.58 -0.23 5.64
C LEU A 451 -20.97 0.39 5.90
N GLY A 452 -22.01 -0.42 6.05
CA GLY A 452 -23.38 0.10 6.09
C GLY A 452 -23.69 0.91 4.83
N GLU A 453 -24.23 2.12 4.98
CA GLU A 453 -24.54 3.05 3.87
C GLU A 453 -23.41 4.07 3.60
N GLN A 454 -22.17 3.78 4.00
CA GLN A 454 -21.05 4.68 3.89
C GLN A 454 -20.25 4.54 2.58
N ASN A 455 -20.62 3.63 1.70
CA ASN A 455 -19.93 3.41 0.44
C ASN A 455 -19.87 4.66 -0.45
N LEU A 456 -18.78 4.80 -1.18
CA LEU A 456 -18.48 5.92 -2.07
C LEU A 456 -18.70 5.56 -3.54
N THR A 457 -18.89 6.57 -4.37
CA THR A 457 -18.82 6.42 -5.82
C THR A 457 -17.38 6.14 -6.27
N ARG A 458 -17.21 5.60 -7.47
CA ARG A 458 -15.90 5.38 -8.08
C ARG A 458 -15.08 6.67 -8.22
N GLN A 459 -15.76 7.76 -8.59
CA GLN A 459 -15.15 9.08 -8.70
C GLN A 459 -14.62 9.59 -7.35
N GLU A 460 -15.42 9.49 -6.30
CA GLU A 460 -15.03 9.91 -4.95
C GLU A 460 -13.89 9.06 -4.40
N THR A 461 -13.95 7.73 -4.61
CA THR A 461 -12.91 6.79 -4.18
C THR A 461 -11.57 7.12 -4.86
N LEU A 462 -11.59 7.33 -6.17
CA LEU A 462 -10.38 7.67 -6.91
C LEU A 462 -9.84 9.05 -6.50
N TRP A 463 -10.71 10.02 -6.28
CA TRP A 463 -10.32 11.36 -5.81
C TRP A 463 -9.61 11.29 -4.44
N LEU A 464 -10.11 10.49 -3.50
CA LEU A 464 -9.46 10.27 -2.20
C LEU A 464 -8.05 9.71 -2.35
N ALA A 465 -7.86 8.75 -3.28
CA ALA A 465 -6.59 8.06 -3.48
C ALA A 465 -5.62 8.80 -4.44
N THR A 466 -5.99 9.96 -4.93
CA THR A 466 -5.18 10.75 -5.88
C THR A 466 -5.12 12.21 -5.45
N ALA A 467 -5.99 13.07 -5.95
CA ALA A 467 -5.95 14.52 -5.74
C ALA A 467 -6.07 14.94 -4.26
N ALA A 468 -6.85 14.23 -3.46
CA ALA A 468 -6.95 14.51 -2.02
C ALA A 468 -5.69 14.13 -1.26
N ASN A 469 -5.04 13.04 -1.65
CA ASN A 469 -3.89 12.50 -0.94
C ASN A 469 -2.61 13.34 -1.04
N LYS A 470 -2.50 14.25 -2.01
CA LYS A 470 -1.36 15.18 -2.09
C LYS A 470 -1.14 15.97 -0.78
N TRP A 471 -2.22 16.33 -0.08
CA TRP A 471 -2.13 17.03 1.19
C TRP A 471 -1.45 16.17 2.28
N PHE A 472 -1.71 14.86 2.28
CA PHE A 472 -1.20 13.91 3.28
C PHE A 472 0.26 13.54 3.06
N ILE A 473 0.77 13.66 1.84
CA ILE A 473 2.19 13.48 1.53
C ILE A 473 2.96 14.81 1.49
N TRP A 474 2.30 15.92 1.87
CA TRP A 474 2.83 17.28 1.91
C TRP A 474 3.32 17.80 0.54
N GLU A 475 2.55 17.50 -0.50
CA GLU A 475 2.83 17.93 -1.86
C GLU A 475 1.69 18.80 -2.40
N ASN A 476 1.96 19.55 -3.47
CA ASN A 476 0.94 20.39 -4.11
C ASN A 476 0.77 20.08 -5.61
N ASP A 477 1.79 19.52 -6.24
CA ASP A 477 1.94 19.32 -7.67
C ASP A 477 1.93 17.84 -8.08
N ILE A 478 1.07 17.03 -7.43
CA ILE A 478 0.87 15.60 -7.66
C ILE A 478 -0.61 15.22 -7.49
N GLY A 479 -1.00 14.04 -7.92
CA GLY A 479 -2.33 13.45 -7.67
C GLY A 479 -3.43 13.89 -8.65
N SER A 480 -3.10 14.76 -9.61
CA SER A 480 -3.99 15.12 -10.73
C SER A 480 -3.19 15.31 -12.02
N ILE A 481 -3.84 15.07 -13.16
CA ILE A 481 -3.25 15.29 -14.48
C ILE A 481 -3.53 16.75 -14.88
N GLU A 482 -2.63 17.64 -14.44
CA GLU A 482 -2.70 19.09 -14.66
C GLU A 482 -1.34 19.62 -15.09
N VAL A 483 -1.35 20.64 -15.91
CA VAL A 483 -0.11 21.30 -16.37
C VAL A 483 0.71 21.78 -15.17
N GLY A 484 2.00 21.43 -15.14
CA GLY A 484 2.94 21.73 -14.07
C GLY A 484 3.07 20.63 -13.02
N ASN A 485 2.10 19.75 -12.87
CA ASN A 485 2.20 18.61 -11.96
C ASN A 485 3.20 17.56 -12.46
N HIS A 486 3.71 16.76 -11.55
CA HIS A 486 4.52 15.58 -11.87
C HIS A 486 3.77 14.67 -12.85
N GLY A 487 4.47 14.16 -13.85
CA GLY A 487 3.95 13.26 -14.87
C GLY A 487 3.74 11.85 -14.32
N ASP A 488 2.86 11.72 -13.34
CA ASP A 488 2.48 10.46 -12.70
C ASP A 488 1.11 10.04 -13.22
N LEU A 489 1.06 9.00 -14.05
CA LEU A 489 -0.19 8.49 -14.62
C LEU A 489 -0.21 6.97 -14.73
N VAL A 490 -1.42 6.44 -14.84
CA VAL A 490 -1.70 5.00 -14.95
C VAL A 490 -2.65 4.75 -16.12
N VAL A 491 -2.25 3.90 -17.05
CA VAL A 491 -3.13 3.37 -18.10
C VAL A 491 -3.71 2.05 -17.60
N LEU A 492 -5.02 1.94 -17.51
CA LEU A 492 -5.71 0.78 -16.96
C LEU A 492 -5.99 -0.29 -18.02
N ASP A 493 -6.04 -1.56 -17.60
CA ASP A 493 -6.37 -2.70 -18.46
C ASP A 493 -7.84 -2.72 -18.87
N ARG A 494 -8.72 -2.10 -18.08
CA ARG A 494 -10.16 -1.95 -18.32
C ARG A 494 -10.68 -0.62 -17.81
N ASP A 495 -11.90 -0.25 -18.19
CA ASP A 495 -12.49 1.01 -17.75
C ASP A 495 -13.00 0.94 -16.30
N TYR A 496 -12.25 1.51 -15.38
CA TYR A 496 -12.59 1.61 -13.95
C TYR A 496 -13.99 2.14 -13.68
N PHE A 497 -14.48 3.05 -14.51
CA PHE A 497 -15.74 3.74 -14.27
C PHE A 497 -16.97 2.94 -14.72
N SER A 498 -16.79 1.88 -15.52
CA SER A 498 -17.90 1.12 -16.12
C SER A 498 -17.83 -0.41 -15.94
N VAL A 499 -16.68 -0.98 -15.54
CA VAL A 499 -16.61 -2.43 -15.28
C VAL A 499 -17.58 -2.86 -14.18
N PRO A 500 -18.11 -4.11 -14.20
CA PRO A 500 -18.81 -4.67 -13.06
C PRO A 500 -18.00 -4.56 -11.77
N ASP A 501 -18.66 -4.39 -10.62
CA ASP A 501 -17.95 -4.19 -9.35
C ASP A 501 -17.01 -5.36 -9.00
N GLU A 502 -17.42 -6.61 -9.30
CA GLU A 502 -16.58 -7.79 -9.10
C GLU A 502 -15.26 -7.75 -9.89
N ASP A 503 -15.26 -7.08 -11.04
CA ASP A 503 -14.05 -6.94 -11.87
C ASP A 503 -13.06 -5.90 -11.33
N LEU A 504 -13.50 -5.01 -10.42
CA LEU A 504 -12.58 -4.11 -9.70
C LEU A 504 -11.48 -4.89 -9.00
N LYS A 505 -11.81 -6.05 -8.40
CA LYS A 505 -10.85 -6.91 -7.70
C LYS A 505 -9.72 -7.44 -8.58
N ARG A 506 -9.86 -7.37 -9.90
CA ARG A 506 -8.91 -7.89 -10.90
C ARG A 506 -8.26 -6.81 -11.75
N MET A 507 -8.48 -5.55 -11.42
CA MET A 507 -7.89 -4.43 -12.15
C MET A 507 -6.36 -4.37 -11.98
N ARG A 508 -5.70 -3.88 -13.02
CA ARG A 508 -4.25 -3.62 -13.03
C ARG A 508 -3.92 -2.51 -14.01
N SER A 509 -2.71 -2.00 -13.92
CA SER A 509 -2.20 -1.11 -14.94
C SER A 509 -1.61 -1.89 -16.12
N LEU A 510 -1.69 -1.29 -17.29
CA LEU A 510 -0.91 -1.67 -18.47
C LEU A 510 0.37 -0.83 -18.58
N VAL A 511 0.30 0.41 -18.09
CA VAL A 511 1.44 1.31 -17.98
C VAL A 511 1.31 2.12 -16.71
N THR A 512 2.40 2.22 -15.98
CA THR A 512 2.53 3.16 -14.86
C THR A 512 3.74 4.05 -15.10
N ILE A 513 3.54 5.35 -14.97
CA ILE A 513 4.56 6.38 -15.15
C ILE A 513 4.68 7.19 -13.87
N VAL A 514 5.93 7.41 -13.45
CA VAL A 514 6.28 8.21 -12.28
C VAL A 514 7.31 9.25 -12.69
N GLY A 515 6.96 10.52 -12.62
CA GLY A 515 7.84 11.61 -13.02
C GLY A 515 8.36 11.47 -14.46
N GLY A 516 7.51 11.01 -15.39
CA GLY A 516 7.88 10.75 -16.78
C GLY A 516 8.69 9.47 -17.02
N LYS A 517 9.10 8.73 -15.96
CA LYS A 517 9.74 7.42 -16.09
C LYS A 517 8.69 6.33 -16.22
N VAL A 518 8.83 5.47 -17.20
CA VAL A 518 8.00 4.26 -17.34
C VAL A 518 8.49 3.22 -16.33
N VAL A 519 7.72 2.97 -15.28
CA VAL A 519 8.07 2.03 -14.20
C VAL A 519 7.39 0.68 -14.34
N HIS A 520 6.32 0.63 -15.12
CA HIS A 520 5.64 -0.60 -15.55
C HIS A 520 5.10 -0.43 -16.98
N ASN A 521 5.24 -1.47 -17.81
CA ASN A 521 4.76 -1.48 -19.19
C ASN A 521 4.42 -2.90 -19.68
N ASP A 522 3.17 -3.14 -19.98
CA ASP A 522 2.66 -4.37 -20.61
C ASP A 522 2.56 -4.21 -22.15
N GLY A 523 3.52 -3.50 -22.77
CA GLY A 523 3.65 -3.39 -24.22
C GLY A 523 2.83 -2.27 -24.87
N ILE A 524 2.51 -1.20 -24.16
CA ILE A 524 1.80 -0.02 -24.68
C ILE A 524 2.77 1.12 -25.06
N VAL A 525 3.86 1.30 -24.32
CA VAL A 525 4.84 2.38 -24.51
C VAL A 525 6.13 1.88 -25.15
#